data_f52f6215686bcf2b73f5250cc6dea860
#
_entry.id   f52f6215686bcf2b73f5250cc6dea860
#
_cell.length_a   1.000
_cell.length_b   1.000
_cell.length_c   1.000
_cell.angle_alpha   90.00
_cell.angle_beta   90.00
_cell.angle_gamma   90.00
#
_symmetry.space_group_name_H-M   'P 1'
#
loop_
_entity.id
_entity.type
_entity.pdbx_description
1 polymer ?
#
loop_
_entity_poly.entity_id
_entity_poly.type
_entity_poly.pdbx_seq_one_letter_code
_entity_poly.pdbx_strand_id
1 'polypeptide(L)'
;MFDTFYQVMGYGYVPEWHGDVINMTDTYFREPGQALFVAALGDEVVGTAAVRAGGPKSPPNPHWLAERYDRPSTAQLCRTYVRSAHRRRGLARALVDLACGFVADSGRYDTVYLHTDPAIDGAEPFWRSLAKEIHDERGTGTDNAIIHFEIPLPPACQHAGI
;
A
#
# COMPACT_ATOMS: atom_id res chain seq x y z
N MET A 1 10.93 8.69 -1.48
CA MET A 1 10.42 7.64 -2.39
C MET A 1 11.40 7.34 -3.53
N PHE A 2 11.90 8.33 -4.27
CA PHE A 2 12.85 8.05 -5.37
C PHE A 2 14.10 7.29 -4.91
N ASP A 3 14.69 7.65 -3.77
CA ASP A 3 15.81 6.88 -3.20
C ASP A 3 15.48 5.39 -3.06
N THR A 4 14.24 5.06 -2.69
CA THR A 4 13.79 3.67 -2.56
C THR A 4 13.74 2.98 -3.91
N PHE A 5 13.23 3.64 -4.96
CA PHE A 5 13.16 3.06 -6.30
C PHE A 5 14.55 2.78 -6.88
N TYR A 6 15.49 3.69 -6.68
CA TYR A 6 16.85 3.56 -7.22
C TYR A 6 17.75 2.66 -6.37
N GLN A 7 17.68 2.78 -5.04
CA GLN A 7 18.65 2.12 -4.16
C GLN A 7 18.18 0.77 -3.61
N VAL A 8 16.86 0.58 -3.45
CA VAL A 8 16.30 -0.65 -2.85
C VAL A 8 15.68 -1.54 -3.91
N MET A 9 14.87 -0.97 -4.81
CA MET A 9 14.17 -1.73 -5.84
C MET A 9 14.97 -1.89 -7.13
N GLY A 10 15.94 -1.01 -7.39
CA GLY A 10 16.90 -1.14 -8.49
C GLY A 10 16.37 -0.79 -9.88
N TYR A 11 15.08 -0.43 -10.04
CA TYR A 11 14.50 -0.10 -11.36
C TYR A 11 14.25 1.39 -11.59
N GLY A 12 14.40 2.22 -10.57
CA GLY A 12 14.24 3.66 -10.68
C GLY A 12 12.81 4.13 -10.90
N TYR A 13 12.66 5.30 -11.55
CA TYR A 13 11.34 5.85 -11.87
C TYR A 13 10.76 5.21 -13.12
N VAL A 14 9.54 4.69 -12.99
CA VAL A 14 8.75 4.13 -14.10
C VAL A 14 7.44 4.91 -14.17
N PRO A 15 7.20 5.70 -15.24
CA PRO A 15 6.04 6.61 -15.35
C PRO A 15 4.70 5.90 -15.13
N GLU A 16 4.53 4.71 -15.68
CA GLU A 16 3.30 3.92 -15.63
C GLU A 16 2.96 3.49 -14.19
N TRP A 17 3.96 3.35 -13.32
CA TRP A 17 3.80 2.86 -11.94
C TRP A 17 3.89 3.96 -10.89
N HIS A 18 4.52 5.08 -11.23
CA HIS A 18 4.88 6.12 -10.26
C HIS A 18 4.24 7.48 -10.53
N GLY A 19 3.19 7.52 -11.35
CA GLY A 19 2.49 8.77 -11.67
C GLY A 19 1.95 9.49 -10.44
N ASP A 20 1.55 8.74 -9.42
CA ASP A 20 1.10 9.28 -8.13
C ASP A 20 2.21 10.01 -7.36
N VAL A 21 3.48 9.63 -7.54
CA VAL A 21 4.61 10.29 -6.87
C VAL A 21 4.92 11.64 -7.52
N ILE A 22 4.78 11.73 -8.85
CA ILE A 22 4.94 12.99 -9.58
C ILE A 22 3.74 13.92 -9.32
N ASN A 23 2.53 13.40 -9.34
CA ASN A 23 1.30 14.14 -9.13
C ASN A 23 0.80 14.03 -7.67
N MET A 24 1.72 14.01 -6.71
CA MET A 24 1.44 13.74 -5.31
C MET A 24 0.37 14.64 -4.71
N THR A 25 0.41 15.93 -5.05
CA THR A 25 -0.54 16.94 -4.55
C THR A 25 -1.96 16.60 -5.01
N ASP A 26 -2.15 16.32 -6.28
CA ASP A 26 -3.47 16.00 -6.81
C ASP A 26 -3.95 14.64 -6.32
N THR A 27 -3.04 13.64 -6.27
CA THR A 27 -3.40 12.27 -5.88
C THR A 27 -3.75 12.14 -4.39
N TYR A 28 -2.97 12.76 -3.50
CA TYR A 28 -3.09 12.47 -2.07
C TYR A 28 -3.63 13.62 -1.22
N PHE A 29 -3.65 14.85 -1.73
CA PHE A 29 -4.07 16.03 -0.96
C PHE A 29 -5.34 16.68 -1.51
N ARG A 30 -5.74 16.38 -2.73
CA ARG A 30 -6.96 16.92 -3.34
C ARG A 30 -8.07 15.89 -3.53
N GLU A 31 -7.71 14.61 -3.72
CA GLU A 31 -8.68 13.55 -3.91
C GLU A 31 -9.22 13.03 -2.57
N PRO A 32 -10.53 13.17 -2.30
CA PRO A 32 -11.14 12.65 -1.08
C PRO A 32 -11.01 11.12 -1.00
N GLY A 33 -10.63 10.62 0.18
CA GLY A 33 -10.47 9.19 0.42
C GLY A 33 -9.09 8.65 0.05
N GLN A 34 -8.18 9.51 -0.42
CA GLN A 34 -6.77 9.16 -0.62
C GLN A 34 -5.89 9.95 0.33
N ALA A 35 -4.78 9.37 0.77
CA ALA A 35 -3.89 10.03 1.73
C ALA A 35 -2.46 9.49 1.63
N LEU A 36 -1.50 10.33 1.98
CA LEU A 36 -0.11 9.96 2.17
C LEU A 36 0.30 10.27 3.62
N PHE A 37 0.75 9.24 4.30
CA PHE A 37 1.27 9.31 5.66
C PHE A 37 2.79 9.30 5.63
N VAL A 38 3.40 10.10 6.49
CA VAL A 38 4.86 10.19 6.60
C VAL A 38 5.30 10.04 8.06
N ALA A 39 6.41 9.34 8.26
CA ALA A 39 7.17 9.39 9.50
C ALA A 39 8.37 10.30 9.27
N ALA A 40 8.52 11.32 10.13
CA ALA A 40 9.61 12.28 10.06
C ALA A 40 10.46 12.25 11.33
N LEU A 41 11.75 12.47 11.17
CA LEU A 41 12.70 12.68 12.27
C LEU A 41 13.37 14.04 12.04
N GLY A 42 12.95 15.06 12.79
CA GLY A 42 13.26 16.45 12.45
C GLY A 42 12.68 16.78 11.07
N ASP A 43 13.50 17.29 10.18
CA ASP A 43 13.11 17.66 8.82
C ASP A 43 13.27 16.51 7.81
N GLU A 44 13.70 15.33 8.25
CA GLU A 44 13.92 14.18 7.38
C GLU A 44 12.72 13.24 7.37
N VAL A 45 12.17 12.94 6.19
CA VAL A 45 11.17 11.87 6.01
C VAL A 45 11.88 10.51 6.01
N VAL A 46 11.58 9.69 7.00
CA VAL A 46 12.21 8.38 7.23
C VAL A 46 11.29 7.21 6.85
N GLY A 47 10.01 7.45 6.66
CA GLY A 47 9.06 6.43 6.22
C GLY A 47 7.81 7.03 5.60
N THR A 48 7.13 6.23 4.79
CA THR A 48 5.86 6.60 4.12
C THR A 48 4.90 5.42 4.08
N ALA A 49 3.60 5.69 3.99
CA ALA A 49 2.55 4.78 3.55
C ALA A 49 1.46 5.61 2.86
N ALA A 50 0.82 5.06 1.85
CA ALA A 50 -0.22 5.78 1.12
C ALA A 50 -1.46 4.91 0.92
N VAL A 51 -2.62 5.57 0.89
CA VAL A 51 -3.92 4.99 0.56
C VAL A 51 -4.39 5.60 -0.75
N ARG A 52 -4.76 4.76 -1.70
CA ARG A 52 -5.38 5.14 -2.97
C ARG A 52 -6.71 4.42 -3.14
N ALA A 53 -7.64 5.03 -3.85
CA ALA A 53 -8.87 4.39 -4.27
C ALA A 53 -8.59 3.34 -5.36
N GLY A 54 -9.32 2.22 -5.31
CA GLY A 54 -9.25 1.15 -6.30
C GLY A 54 -8.27 0.04 -5.95
N GLY A 55 -8.26 -0.98 -6.79
CA GLY A 55 -7.43 -2.16 -6.68
C GLY A 55 -6.26 -2.20 -7.67
N PRO A 56 -5.67 -3.39 -7.87
CA PRO A 56 -4.59 -3.58 -8.82
C PRO A 56 -5.09 -3.42 -10.24
N LYS A 57 -4.22 -2.92 -11.13
CA LYS A 57 -4.51 -2.86 -12.57
C LYS A 57 -4.02 -4.12 -13.27
N SER A 58 -4.70 -4.52 -14.32
CA SER A 58 -4.25 -5.59 -15.20
C SER A 58 -4.02 -5.03 -16.63
N PRO A 59 -2.88 -5.35 -17.29
CA PRO A 59 -1.67 -5.89 -16.72
C PRO A 59 -0.97 -4.89 -15.76
N PRO A 60 0.04 -5.25 -14.96
CA PRO A 60 0.75 -6.55 -14.92
C PRO A 60 0.11 -7.61 -14.02
N ASN A 61 -0.84 -7.23 -13.16
CA ASN A 61 -1.46 -8.17 -12.22
C ASN A 61 -2.47 -9.10 -12.94
N PRO A 62 -2.76 -10.30 -12.38
CA PRO A 62 -3.75 -11.20 -12.95
C PRO A 62 -5.12 -10.54 -13.16
N HIS A 63 -5.76 -10.81 -14.30
CA HIS A 63 -7.03 -10.18 -14.67
C HIS A 63 -8.13 -10.43 -13.64
N TRP A 64 -8.29 -11.69 -13.20
CA TRP A 64 -9.28 -12.06 -12.18
C TRP A 64 -9.10 -11.30 -10.86
N LEU A 65 -7.84 -10.99 -10.52
CA LEU A 65 -7.53 -10.24 -9.30
C LEU A 65 -7.92 -8.77 -9.44
N ALA A 66 -7.63 -8.17 -10.60
CA ALA A 66 -8.07 -6.82 -10.92
C ALA A 66 -9.60 -6.72 -10.87
N GLU A 67 -10.32 -7.66 -11.49
CA GLU A 67 -11.80 -7.72 -11.45
C GLU A 67 -12.34 -7.85 -10.02
N ARG A 68 -11.71 -8.68 -9.19
CA ARG A 68 -12.12 -8.88 -7.78
C ARG A 68 -12.12 -7.57 -6.99
N TYR A 69 -11.17 -6.70 -7.25
CA TYR A 69 -10.94 -5.45 -6.54
C TYR A 69 -11.34 -4.20 -7.35
N ASP A 70 -11.95 -4.37 -8.52
CA ASP A 70 -12.51 -3.26 -9.32
C ASP A 70 -13.83 -2.77 -8.71
N ARG A 71 -13.74 -2.19 -7.52
CA ARG A 71 -14.90 -1.66 -6.78
C ARG A 71 -14.54 -0.32 -6.15
N PRO A 72 -15.50 0.63 -6.14
CA PRO A 72 -15.30 1.93 -5.47
C PRO A 72 -15.01 1.79 -3.97
N SER A 73 -15.42 0.68 -3.35
CA SER A 73 -15.20 0.36 -1.94
C SER A 73 -13.86 -0.32 -1.65
N THR A 74 -12.99 -0.48 -2.64
CA THR A 74 -11.63 -0.99 -2.44
C THR A 74 -10.66 0.15 -2.24
N ALA A 75 -9.88 0.11 -1.15
CA ALA A 75 -8.69 0.93 -0.97
C ALA A 75 -7.42 0.12 -1.27
N GLN A 76 -6.46 0.72 -1.92
CA GLN A 76 -5.13 0.14 -2.11
C GLN A 76 -4.14 0.79 -1.14
N LEU A 77 -3.55 0.01 -0.25
CA LEU A 77 -2.40 0.43 0.54
C LEU A 77 -1.13 0.26 -0.31
N CYS A 78 -0.40 1.34 -0.50
CA CYS A 78 0.80 1.39 -1.33
C CYS A 78 1.86 2.31 -0.73
N ARG A 79 3.03 2.41 -1.36
CA ARG A 79 4.13 3.29 -0.96
C ARG A 79 4.55 3.14 0.51
N THR A 80 4.45 1.93 1.05
CA THR A 80 4.89 1.62 2.41
C THR A 80 6.40 1.37 2.40
N TYR A 81 7.16 2.41 2.71
CA TYR A 81 8.61 2.39 2.72
C TYR A 81 9.16 2.92 4.04
N VAL A 82 10.23 2.31 4.52
CA VAL A 82 11.01 2.82 5.65
C VAL A 82 12.48 2.76 5.25
N ARG A 83 13.18 3.89 5.41
CA ARG A 83 14.62 3.97 5.15
C ARG A 83 15.36 2.90 5.93
N SER A 84 16.36 2.25 5.35
CA SER A 84 17.07 1.10 5.92
C SER A 84 17.61 1.39 7.34
N ALA A 85 18.20 2.58 7.54
CA ALA A 85 18.72 3.01 8.84
C ALA A 85 17.65 3.15 9.94
N HIS A 86 16.36 3.20 9.58
CA HIS A 86 15.24 3.39 10.51
C HIS A 86 14.32 2.18 10.61
N ARG A 87 14.65 1.09 9.92
CA ARG A 87 13.87 -0.17 9.98
C ARG A 87 13.94 -0.81 11.37
N ARG A 88 13.05 -1.78 11.63
CA ARG A 88 12.95 -2.57 12.86
C ARG A 88 12.66 -1.75 14.13
N ARG A 89 12.08 -0.58 13.96
CA ARG A 89 11.65 0.33 15.05
C ARG A 89 10.13 0.50 15.13
N GLY A 90 9.37 -0.38 14.46
CA GLY A 90 7.90 -0.31 14.44
C GLY A 90 7.30 0.73 13.49
N LEU A 91 8.10 1.53 12.78
CA LEU A 91 7.60 2.62 11.94
C LEU A 91 6.67 2.16 10.83
N ALA A 92 7.01 1.07 10.12
CA ALA A 92 6.15 0.52 9.08
C ALA A 92 4.79 0.11 9.65
N ARG A 93 4.77 -0.53 10.83
CA ARG A 93 3.54 -0.92 11.50
C ARG A 93 2.69 0.29 11.87
N ALA A 94 3.28 1.30 12.50
CA ALA A 94 2.58 2.52 12.87
C ALA A 94 1.99 3.25 11.66
N LEU A 95 2.72 3.32 10.54
CA LEU A 95 2.23 3.92 9.29
C LEU A 95 1.06 3.12 8.70
N VAL A 96 1.12 1.79 8.72
CA VAL A 96 0.02 0.93 8.26
C VAL A 96 -1.20 1.08 9.16
N ASP A 97 -1.02 1.14 10.48
CA ASP A 97 -2.11 1.33 11.44
C ASP A 97 -2.81 2.69 11.21
N LEU A 98 -2.06 3.77 10.95
CA LEU A 98 -2.61 5.07 10.58
C LEU A 98 -3.39 5.03 9.27
N ALA A 99 -2.84 4.36 8.26
CA ALA A 99 -3.49 4.21 6.96
C ALA A 99 -4.80 3.41 7.07
N CYS A 100 -4.80 2.31 7.82
CA CYS A 100 -6.00 1.51 8.07
C CYS A 100 -7.04 2.27 8.90
N GLY A 101 -6.62 3.06 9.89
CA GLY A 101 -7.50 3.96 10.65
C GLY A 101 -8.19 4.97 9.74
N PHE A 102 -7.43 5.64 8.87
CA PHE A 102 -7.99 6.56 7.87
C PHE A 102 -9.02 5.88 6.95
N VAL A 103 -8.72 4.66 6.47
CA VAL A 103 -9.64 3.90 5.63
C VAL A 103 -10.94 3.58 6.38
N ALA A 104 -10.84 3.12 7.62
CA ALA A 104 -12.00 2.80 8.46
C ALA A 104 -12.85 4.04 8.77
N ASP A 105 -12.21 5.15 9.15
CA ASP A 105 -12.88 6.41 9.49
C ASP A 105 -13.55 7.07 8.29
N SER A 106 -13.02 6.84 7.08
CA SER A 106 -13.59 7.41 5.86
C SER A 106 -14.99 6.90 5.55
N GLY A 107 -15.36 5.70 6.01
CA GLY A 107 -16.59 5.00 5.67
C GLY A 107 -16.80 4.70 4.18
N ARG A 108 -15.75 4.91 3.35
CA ARG A 108 -15.80 4.74 1.88
C ARG A 108 -15.46 3.34 1.44
N TYR A 109 -14.63 2.65 2.22
CA TYR A 109 -14.00 1.39 1.84
C TYR A 109 -14.42 0.26 2.77
N ASP A 110 -14.61 -0.91 2.20
CA ASP A 110 -14.87 -2.16 2.92
C ASP A 110 -13.66 -3.12 2.86
N THR A 111 -12.71 -2.83 1.98
CA THR A 111 -11.59 -3.73 1.69
C THR A 111 -10.30 -2.93 1.51
N VAL A 112 -9.22 -3.39 2.14
CA VAL A 112 -7.86 -2.89 1.90
C VAL A 112 -7.05 -3.96 1.19
N TYR A 113 -6.69 -3.68 -0.03
CA TYR A 113 -5.82 -4.51 -0.85
C TYR A 113 -4.38 -3.96 -0.85
N LEU A 114 -3.41 -4.84 -0.91
CA LEU A 114 -2.01 -4.49 -1.18
C LEU A 114 -1.30 -5.60 -1.94
N HIS A 115 -0.16 -5.29 -2.51
CA HIS A 115 0.77 -6.28 -3.03
C HIS A 115 2.21 -5.90 -2.70
N THR A 116 3.10 -6.88 -2.71
CA THR A 116 4.51 -6.68 -2.42
C THR A 116 5.39 -7.58 -3.28
N ASP A 117 6.61 -7.11 -3.52
CA ASP A 117 7.68 -7.92 -4.10
C ASP A 117 8.41 -8.65 -2.95
N PRO A 118 8.38 -9.98 -2.90
CA PRO A 118 9.06 -10.76 -1.88
C PRO A 118 10.60 -10.68 -1.95
N ALA A 119 11.16 -10.19 -3.06
CA ALA A 119 12.61 -9.94 -3.17
C ALA A 119 13.07 -8.78 -2.28
N ILE A 120 12.15 -7.92 -1.84
CA ILE A 120 12.46 -6.84 -0.89
C ILE A 120 12.64 -7.43 0.50
N ASP A 121 13.84 -7.29 1.05
CA ASP A 121 14.19 -7.83 2.37
C ASP A 121 13.21 -7.38 3.47
N GLY A 122 12.66 -8.38 4.18
CA GLY A 122 11.72 -8.21 5.27
C GLY A 122 10.28 -7.88 4.86
N ALA A 123 9.97 -7.67 3.58
CA ALA A 123 8.63 -7.29 3.14
C ALA A 123 7.62 -8.45 3.32
N GLU A 124 7.94 -9.64 2.82
CA GLU A 124 7.04 -10.78 2.92
C GLU A 124 6.67 -11.14 4.37
N PRO A 125 7.61 -11.38 5.30
CA PRO A 125 7.25 -11.69 6.69
C PRO A 125 6.51 -10.54 7.39
N PHE A 126 6.79 -9.29 7.04
CA PHE A 126 6.05 -8.15 7.56
C PHE A 126 4.57 -8.21 7.14
N TRP A 127 4.29 -8.36 5.85
CA TRP A 127 2.91 -8.40 5.37
C TRP A 127 2.15 -9.64 5.82
N ARG A 128 2.80 -10.81 5.88
CA ARG A 128 2.19 -12.03 6.45
C ARG A 128 1.79 -11.87 7.91
N SER A 129 2.44 -10.99 8.67
CA SER A 129 2.08 -10.71 10.06
C SER A 129 0.86 -9.80 10.23
N LEU A 130 0.43 -9.10 9.19
CA LEU A 130 -0.61 -8.06 9.23
C LEU A 130 -1.83 -8.36 8.36
N ALA A 131 -1.64 -9.10 7.28
CA ALA A 131 -2.58 -9.23 6.21
C ALA A 131 -2.79 -10.71 5.84
N LYS A 132 -3.94 -10.99 5.27
CA LYS A 132 -4.25 -12.31 4.72
C LYS A 132 -3.73 -12.40 3.30
N GLU A 133 -2.93 -13.42 3.00
CA GLU A 133 -2.53 -13.72 1.63
C GLU A 133 -3.74 -14.12 0.80
N ILE A 134 -3.84 -13.54 -0.39
CA ILE A 134 -4.88 -13.83 -1.38
C ILE A 134 -4.33 -14.62 -2.55
N HIS A 135 -3.12 -14.28 -2.99
CA HIS A 135 -2.48 -14.93 -4.14
C HIS A 135 -0.97 -14.71 -4.11
N ASP A 136 -0.23 -15.76 -4.43
CA ASP A 136 1.21 -15.74 -4.62
C ASP A 136 1.50 -16.12 -6.08
N GLU A 137 2.07 -15.20 -6.85
CA GLU A 137 2.35 -15.42 -8.26
C GLU A 137 3.58 -16.31 -8.50
N ARG A 138 4.37 -16.58 -7.47
CA ARG A 138 5.55 -17.45 -7.59
C ARG A 138 5.13 -18.86 -8.00
N GLY A 139 5.75 -19.36 -9.07
CA GLY A 139 5.47 -20.71 -9.58
C GLY A 139 4.19 -20.87 -10.39
N THR A 140 3.48 -19.76 -10.70
CA THR A 140 2.27 -19.79 -11.53
C THR A 140 2.55 -19.72 -13.04
N GLY A 141 3.83 -19.66 -13.43
CA GLY A 141 4.23 -19.53 -14.85
C GLY A 141 4.24 -18.09 -15.36
N THR A 142 4.01 -17.12 -14.50
CA THR A 142 4.22 -15.69 -14.79
C THR A 142 5.65 -15.29 -14.43
N ASP A 143 6.21 -14.31 -15.13
CA ASP A 143 7.53 -13.75 -14.78
C ASP A 143 7.47 -12.86 -13.53
N ASN A 144 6.29 -12.61 -12.99
CA ASN A 144 6.07 -11.85 -11.77
C ASN A 144 6.23 -12.75 -10.52
N ALA A 145 6.87 -12.21 -9.50
CA ALA A 145 6.99 -12.86 -8.19
C ALA A 145 6.24 -12.09 -7.11
N ILE A 146 5.13 -11.45 -7.47
CA ILE A 146 4.34 -10.59 -6.57
C ILE A 146 3.45 -11.44 -5.66
N ILE A 147 3.32 -11.02 -4.41
CA ILE A 147 2.37 -11.59 -3.45
C ILE A 147 1.29 -10.55 -3.12
N HIS A 148 0.04 -10.97 -3.21
CA HIS A 148 -1.14 -10.15 -3.00
C HIS A 148 -1.79 -10.45 -1.67
N PHE A 149 -2.20 -9.40 -0.96
CA PHE A 149 -2.76 -9.47 0.38
C PHE A 149 -4.02 -8.62 0.52
N GLU A 150 -4.81 -8.96 1.53
CA GLU A 150 -5.96 -8.20 2.00
C GLU A 150 -5.80 -7.96 3.50
N ILE A 151 -5.95 -6.71 3.95
CA ILE A 151 -5.98 -6.39 5.38
C ILE A 151 -7.44 -6.39 5.82
N PRO A 152 -7.82 -7.21 6.82
CA PRO A 152 -9.15 -7.15 7.38
C PRO A 152 -9.34 -5.82 8.10
N LEU A 153 -10.36 -5.06 7.67
CA LEU A 153 -10.77 -3.87 8.39
C LEU A 153 -11.55 -4.26 9.65
N PRO A 154 -11.35 -3.57 10.78
CA PRO A 154 -12.25 -3.71 11.91
C PRO A 154 -13.66 -3.32 11.44
N PRO A 155 -14.73 -3.97 11.98
CA PRO A 155 -16.08 -3.58 11.66
C PRO A 155 -16.24 -2.08 11.94
N ALA A 156 -16.80 -1.35 10.97
CA ALA A 156 -17.05 0.08 11.12
C ALA A 156 -17.75 0.33 12.46
N CYS A 157 -17.15 1.16 13.30
CA CYS A 157 -17.82 1.66 14.48
C CYS A 157 -19.07 2.38 13.96
N GLN A 158 -20.24 1.74 14.11
CA GLN A 158 -21.50 2.42 13.92
C GLN A 158 -21.51 3.56 14.93
N HIS A 159 -21.23 4.75 14.47
CA HIS A 159 -21.49 5.94 15.26
C HIS A 159 -23.01 5.94 15.45
N ALA A 160 -23.43 5.45 16.62
CA ALA A 160 -24.79 5.60 17.07
C ALA A 160 -25.07 7.11 17.05
N GLY A 161 -25.89 7.52 16.09
CA GLY A 161 -26.33 8.89 15.99
C GLY A 161 -27.03 9.26 17.30
N ILE A 162 -26.55 10.34 17.89
CA ILE A 162 -27.26 11.10 18.94
C ILE A 162 -28.11 12.15 18.24
#